data_7eda41485e2be5df9935a20f3d14139d
#
_entry.id   7eda41485e2be5df9935a20f3d14139d
#
_cell.length_a   1.000
_cell.length_b   1.000
_cell.length_c   1.000
_cell.angle_alpha   90.00
_cell.angle_beta   90.00
_cell.angle_gamma   90.00
#
_symmetry.space_group_name_H-M   'P 1'
#
loop_
_entity.id
_entity.type
_entity.pdbx_description
1 polymer ?
#
loop_
_entity_poly.entity_id
_entity_poly.type
_entity_poly.pdbx_seq_one_letter_code
_entity_poly.pdbx_strand_id
1 'polypeptide(L)'
;MKKLFLTLSAIIICGITFAQFAGIQRGQQAAPLPEGFKPSACNTFLNEYPVVNAQTRQAMLRVVAPDAQSVQLQLGGNHDMIKGENGVWTITTDPLVVGFHYYAIVIDGVSVMDRNTHAYFGSNWESSGIEIPEGPEGDYYRFNKNIPHGQVRSIYYWSELNGLDRHINVYVPAEYEQNPNKRYPVLYLVHGWGEDENGWSNQGHMANIMDGLIAAGKAVPMIIVMPSGDIQTNPDVRQAKTNNVTEIFANDLIPYIDKTFRTKTDRQNRAMAGLSRGGMQTTSTVFANMDKFAWMATFSGFFARGDDFINTSFNGVFKDPAEFDKQMNLLFISTGTEENSPKAQVDALKDHGIKNIVFHESQGTAHEWLTWRRALNDFAPRIFK
;
A
#
# COMPACT_ATOMS: atom_id res chain seq x y z
N MET A 1 2.54 -29.60 -75.88
CA MET A 1 3.33 -28.46 -75.37
C MET A 1 2.62 -27.93 -74.14
N LYS A 2 3.05 -28.38 -72.91
CA LYS A 2 2.50 -27.92 -71.64
C LYS A 2 3.43 -26.83 -71.15
N LYS A 3 2.93 -25.64 -70.96
CA LYS A 3 3.65 -24.52 -70.33
C LYS A 3 3.51 -24.66 -68.81
N LEU A 4 4.67 -24.86 -68.16
CA LEU A 4 4.81 -24.88 -66.69
C LEU A 4 4.90 -23.43 -66.19
N PHE A 5 3.89 -22.97 -65.43
CA PHE A 5 3.99 -21.70 -64.72
C PHE A 5 4.65 -21.95 -63.37
N LEU A 6 5.86 -21.46 -63.21
CA LEU A 6 6.50 -21.35 -61.88
C LEU A 6 5.97 -20.09 -61.20
N THR A 7 5.17 -20.26 -60.16
CA THR A 7 4.82 -19.19 -59.21
C THR A 7 5.92 -19.09 -58.17
N LEU A 8 6.69 -18.03 -58.23
CA LEU A 8 7.66 -17.64 -57.23
C LEU A 8 6.89 -17.03 -56.04
N SER A 9 6.69 -17.79 -54.97
CA SER A 9 6.19 -17.26 -53.71
C SER A 9 7.30 -16.52 -52.98
N ALA A 10 7.26 -15.20 -53.00
CA ALA A 10 8.12 -14.36 -52.22
C ALA A 10 7.68 -14.48 -50.76
N ILE A 11 8.43 -15.21 -49.94
CA ILE A 11 8.30 -15.18 -48.48
C ILE A 11 8.89 -13.85 -48.02
N ILE A 12 8.03 -12.87 -47.74
CA ILE A 12 8.42 -11.67 -46.99
C ILE A 12 8.66 -12.11 -45.55
N ILE A 13 9.92 -12.37 -45.24
CA ILE A 13 10.36 -12.47 -43.84
C ILE A 13 10.27 -11.05 -43.28
N CYS A 14 9.19 -10.77 -42.55
CA CYS A 14 9.08 -9.58 -41.75
C CYS A 14 10.11 -9.71 -40.61
N GLY A 15 11.35 -9.30 -40.90
CA GLY A 15 12.39 -9.13 -39.88
C GLY A 15 11.91 -8.03 -38.96
N ILE A 16 11.32 -8.42 -37.84
CA ILE A 16 11.17 -7.52 -36.69
C ILE A 16 12.60 -7.22 -36.24
N THR A 17 13.14 -6.13 -36.75
CA THR A 17 14.36 -5.56 -36.19
C THR A 17 14.06 -5.14 -34.74
N PHE A 18 14.49 -5.95 -33.79
CA PHE A 18 14.74 -5.53 -32.41
C PHE A 18 15.90 -4.51 -32.38
N ALA A 19 15.79 -3.48 -33.18
CA ALA A 19 16.69 -2.36 -33.16
C ALA A 19 15.98 -1.23 -32.44
N GLN A 20 16.25 -1.14 -31.15
CA GLN A 20 16.27 0.09 -30.34
C GLN A 20 16.08 -0.15 -28.84
N PHE A 21 16.55 -1.29 -28.34
CA PHE A 21 17.07 -1.29 -26.95
C PHE A 21 18.59 -1.21 -27.06
N ALA A 22 19.09 -0.14 -27.65
CA ALA A 22 20.48 0.24 -27.53
C ALA A 22 20.76 0.63 -26.09
N GLY A 23 21.42 -0.26 -25.36
CA GLY A 23 21.82 0.04 -23.98
C GLY A 23 22.21 -1.15 -23.13
N ILE A 24 21.92 -2.39 -23.52
CA ILE A 24 22.47 -3.54 -22.81
C ILE A 24 23.82 -3.87 -23.46
N GLN A 25 24.88 -3.20 -23.03
CA GLN A 25 26.23 -3.70 -23.25
C GLN A 25 26.41 -4.97 -22.40
N ARG A 26 26.04 -6.13 -22.95
CA ARG A 26 26.48 -7.43 -22.46
C ARG A 26 28.00 -7.51 -22.70
N GLY A 27 28.80 -7.27 -21.68
CA GLY A 27 30.23 -7.54 -21.83
C GLY A 27 31.17 -6.82 -20.87
N GLN A 28 30.75 -5.82 -20.12
CA GLN A 28 31.56 -5.35 -18.99
C GLN A 28 31.12 -6.13 -17.75
N GLN A 29 32.05 -6.90 -17.18
CA GLN A 29 31.87 -7.50 -15.88
C GLN A 29 31.59 -6.34 -14.91
N ALA A 30 30.39 -6.30 -14.33
CA ALA A 30 30.01 -5.25 -13.41
C ALA A 30 31.07 -5.19 -12.31
N ALA A 31 31.51 -3.99 -11.96
CA ALA A 31 32.41 -3.82 -10.81
C ALA A 31 31.76 -4.46 -9.58
N PRO A 32 32.52 -5.17 -8.74
CA PRO A 32 31.94 -5.82 -7.56
C PRO A 32 31.25 -4.75 -6.70
N LEU A 33 30.08 -5.12 -6.18
CA LEU A 33 29.34 -4.25 -5.26
C LEU A 33 30.19 -3.94 -4.02
N PRO A 34 30.04 -2.76 -3.41
CA PRO A 34 30.73 -2.44 -2.18
C PRO A 34 30.41 -3.47 -1.09
N GLU A 35 31.38 -3.73 -0.21
CA GLU A 35 31.22 -4.72 0.85
C GLU A 35 29.98 -4.47 1.72
N GLY A 36 29.19 -5.51 1.96
CA GLY A 36 27.96 -5.45 2.74
C GLY A 36 26.73 -4.89 2.00
N PHE A 37 26.90 -4.36 0.78
CA PHE A 37 25.77 -3.89 -0.03
C PHE A 37 25.18 -4.99 -0.89
N LYS A 38 23.83 -4.95 -1.03
CA LYS A 38 23.06 -5.85 -1.89
C LYS A 38 22.04 -5.06 -2.69
N PRO A 39 21.59 -5.52 -3.87
CA PRO A 39 20.50 -4.88 -4.59
C PRO A 39 19.28 -4.70 -3.69
N SER A 40 18.63 -3.53 -3.80
CA SER A 40 17.39 -3.26 -3.10
C SER A 40 16.27 -4.20 -3.58
N ALA A 41 15.37 -4.59 -2.67
CA ALA A 41 14.17 -5.36 -3.03
C ALA A 41 13.22 -4.59 -3.97
N CYS A 42 13.38 -3.27 -4.09
CA CYS A 42 12.60 -2.43 -4.96
C CYS A 42 13.11 -2.40 -6.41
N ASN A 43 14.27 -3.01 -6.71
CA ASN A 43 14.85 -2.96 -8.04
C ASN A 43 14.04 -3.76 -9.06
N THR A 44 13.97 -3.23 -10.28
CA THR A 44 13.45 -3.99 -11.44
C THR A 44 14.46 -5.06 -11.86
N PHE A 45 13.99 -6.05 -12.62
CA PHE A 45 14.80 -7.18 -13.04
C PHE A 45 16.08 -6.73 -13.77
N LEU A 46 17.20 -7.34 -13.42
CA LEU A 46 18.57 -7.09 -13.93
C LEU A 46 19.20 -5.75 -13.52
N ASN A 47 18.58 -4.94 -12.68
CA ASN A 47 19.20 -3.72 -12.18
C ASN A 47 19.86 -3.98 -10.81
N GLU A 48 21.14 -3.65 -10.73
CA GLU A 48 21.90 -3.82 -9.48
C GLU A 48 21.63 -2.67 -8.50
N TYR A 49 21.50 -1.44 -8.99
CA TYR A 49 21.30 -0.23 -8.18
C TYR A 49 19.83 0.20 -8.16
N PRO A 50 19.39 0.82 -7.07
CA PRO A 50 20.07 1.10 -5.79
C PRO A 50 20.53 -0.16 -5.06
N VAL A 51 21.63 -0.05 -4.33
CA VAL A 51 22.08 -1.09 -3.40
C VAL A 51 21.91 -0.61 -1.96
N VAL A 52 21.65 -1.52 -1.03
CA VAL A 52 21.42 -1.22 0.39
C VAL A 52 22.31 -2.08 1.28
N ASN A 53 22.77 -1.49 2.37
CA ASN A 53 23.49 -2.18 3.43
C ASN A 53 22.61 -2.26 4.68
N ALA A 54 22.18 -3.46 5.05
CA ALA A 54 21.28 -3.67 6.20
C ALA A 54 21.92 -3.32 7.55
N GLN A 55 23.25 -3.43 7.67
CA GLN A 55 23.96 -3.16 8.93
C GLN A 55 24.16 -1.67 9.15
N THR A 56 24.67 -0.96 8.12
CA THR A 56 24.87 0.50 8.18
C THR A 56 23.59 1.27 7.88
N ARG A 57 22.55 0.62 7.35
CA ARG A 57 21.26 1.22 6.92
C ARG A 57 21.44 2.28 5.83
N GLN A 58 22.51 2.21 5.06
CA GLN A 58 22.80 3.12 3.97
C GLN A 58 22.30 2.56 2.65
N ALA A 59 21.90 3.45 1.76
CA ALA A 59 21.66 3.15 0.35
C ALA A 59 22.70 3.83 -0.52
N MET A 60 23.12 3.15 -1.59
CA MET A 60 23.96 3.74 -2.62
C MET A 60 23.20 3.74 -3.94
N LEU A 61 23.14 4.90 -4.58
CA LEU A 61 22.47 5.10 -5.85
C LEU A 61 23.49 5.42 -6.95
N ARG A 62 23.15 5.06 -8.18
CA ARG A 62 23.96 5.30 -9.36
C ARG A 62 23.06 5.71 -10.52
N VAL A 63 23.35 6.87 -11.11
CA VAL A 63 22.60 7.43 -12.25
C VAL A 63 23.55 7.74 -13.39
N VAL A 64 23.22 7.36 -14.60
CA VAL A 64 23.99 7.68 -15.81
C VAL A 64 23.34 8.89 -16.50
N ALA A 65 23.97 10.05 -16.41
CA ALA A 65 23.51 11.29 -16.99
C ALA A 65 24.74 12.13 -17.46
N PRO A 66 25.38 11.77 -18.59
CA PRO A 66 26.65 12.36 -19.00
C PRO A 66 26.57 13.86 -19.27
N ASP A 67 25.47 14.33 -19.84
CA ASP A 67 25.24 15.70 -20.24
C ASP A 67 24.69 16.60 -19.14
N ALA A 68 24.27 16.00 -18.00
CA ALA A 68 23.71 16.73 -16.87
C ALA A 68 24.75 17.64 -16.19
N GLN A 69 24.31 18.84 -15.81
CA GLN A 69 25.10 19.79 -15.03
C GLN A 69 24.98 19.53 -13.52
N SER A 70 23.78 19.03 -13.09
CA SER A 70 23.53 18.64 -11.71
C SER A 70 22.65 17.41 -11.65
N VAL A 71 22.93 16.52 -10.70
CA VAL A 71 22.05 15.39 -10.35
C VAL A 71 21.96 15.33 -8.84
N GLN A 72 20.72 15.23 -8.33
CA GLN A 72 20.45 15.14 -6.90
C GLN A 72 19.57 13.94 -6.59
N LEU A 73 19.75 13.36 -5.42
CA LEU A 73 18.79 12.44 -4.81
C LEU A 73 17.77 13.26 -4.00
N GLN A 74 16.49 13.14 -4.32
CA GLN A 74 15.38 13.68 -3.54
C GLN A 74 14.85 12.60 -2.60
N LEU A 75 15.26 12.65 -1.33
CA LEU A 75 14.90 11.69 -0.28
C LEU A 75 14.89 12.45 1.06
N GLY A 76 13.72 12.85 1.55
CA GLY A 76 13.60 13.72 2.72
C GLY A 76 14.18 15.13 2.55
N GLY A 77 14.67 15.46 1.37
CA GLY A 77 15.35 16.68 0.94
C GLY A 77 16.11 16.40 -0.34
N ASN A 78 16.80 17.40 -0.89
CA ASN A 78 17.65 17.26 -2.07
C ASN A 78 19.12 17.11 -1.62
N HIS A 79 19.80 16.07 -2.09
CA HIS A 79 21.19 15.72 -1.78
C HIS A 79 22.00 15.62 -3.07
N ASP A 80 23.07 16.41 -3.20
CA ASP A 80 23.89 16.44 -4.40
C ASP A 80 24.60 15.10 -4.64
N MET A 81 24.53 14.59 -5.85
CA MET A 81 25.29 13.41 -6.28
C MET A 81 26.66 13.84 -6.82
N ILE A 82 27.63 12.97 -6.72
CA ILE A 82 29.01 13.20 -7.19
C ILE A 82 29.15 12.66 -8.60
N LYS A 83 29.53 13.54 -9.55
CA LYS A 83 29.83 13.17 -10.95
C LYS A 83 31.17 12.46 -11.03
N GLY A 84 31.15 11.23 -11.47
CA GLY A 84 32.32 10.43 -11.77
C GLY A 84 32.65 10.40 -13.27
N GLU A 85 33.48 9.45 -13.66
CA GLU A 85 33.85 9.22 -15.06
C GLU A 85 32.65 8.78 -15.90
N ASN A 86 32.68 9.07 -17.20
CA ASN A 86 31.65 8.69 -18.17
C ASN A 86 30.24 9.16 -17.83
N GLY A 87 30.10 10.26 -17.08
CA GLY A 87 28.80 10.81 -16.72
C GLY A 87 28.00 9.98 -15.72
N VAL A 88 28.66 9.15 -14.94
CA VAL A 88 28.06 8.38 -13.86
C VAL A 88 28.01 9.22 -12.60
N TRP A 89 26.83 9.40 -12.04
CA TRP A 89 26.62 10.11 -10.79
C TRP A 89 26.33 9.10 -9.68
N THR A 90 26.90 9.32 -8.50
CA THR A 90 26.76 8.42 -7.35
C THR A 90 26.52 9.18 -6.07
N ILE A 91 25.78 8.56 -5.16
CA ILE A 91 25.64 9.01 -3.77
C ILE A 91 25.49 7.81 -2.86
N THR A 92 26.07 7.91 -1.66
CA THR A 92 25.76 7.03 -0.52
C THR A 92 25.04 7.88 0.50
N THR A 93 23.86 7.43 0.93
CA THR A 93 23.04 8.17 1.92
C THR A 93 23.67 8.11 3.30
N ASP A 94 23.28 9.03 4.17
CA ASP A 94 23.34 8.81 5.60
C ASP A 94 22.50 7.57 5.99
N PRO A 95 22.67 7.00 7.21
CA PRO A 95 21.84 5.91 7.67
C PRO A 95 20.36 6.26 7.65
N LEU A 96 19.56 5.50 6.88
CA LEU A 96 18.11 5.63 6.78
C LEU A 96 17.44 4.84 7.91
N VAL A 97 16.17 5.16 8.22
CA VAL A 97 15.37 4.27 9.07
C VAL A 97 15.05 2.97 8.34
N VAL A 98 14.77 1.92 9.10
CA VAL A 98 14.37 0.63 8.52
C VAL A 98 13.00 0.78 7.86
N GLY A 99 12.80 0.11 6.73
CA GLY A 99 11.53 0.09 6.00
C GLY A 99 11.63 0.72 4.62
N PHE A 100 10.46 1.05 4.07
CA PHE A 100 10.30 1.57 2.73
C PHE A 100 10.43 3.10 2.68
N HIS A 101 11.17 3.59 1.69
CA HIS A 101 11.35 5.02 1.43
C HIS A 101 11.02 5.35 -0.01
N TYR A 102 10.22 6.41 -0.22
CA TYR A 102 10.05 7.02 -1.54
C TYR A 102 11.25 7.91 -1.86
N TYR A 103 11.68 7.92 -3.12
CA TYR A 103 12.66 8.86 -3.61
C TYR A 103 12.43 9.21 -5.08
N ALA A 104 13.09 10.29 -5.54
CA ALA A 104 13.20 10.65 -6.93
C ALA A 104 14.65 11.09 -7.25
N ILE A 105 14.98 11.13 -8.53
CA ILE A 105 16.23 11.73 -9.02
C ILE A 105 15.88 13.10 -9.60
N VAL A 106 16.65 14.12 -9.27
CA VAL A 106 16.50 15.46 -9.84
C VAL A 106 17.68 15.70 -10.79
N ILE A 107 17.40 15.82 -12.09
CA ILE A 107 18.40 16.06 -13.13
C ILE A 107 18.17 17.47 -13.68
N ASP A 108 19.14 18.36 -13.50
CA ASP A 108 19.08 19.76 -13.93
C ASP A 108 17.78 20.47 -13.53
N GLY A 109 17.31 20.19 -12.30
CA GLY A 109 16.10 20.75 -11.72
C GLY A 109 14.80 20.01 -12.06
N VAL A 110 14.83 18.95 -12.86
CA VAL A 110 13.66 18.14 -13.21
C VAL A 110 13.63 16.87 -12.38
N SER A 111 12.57 16.69 -11.61
CA SER A 111 12.35 15.44 -10.84
C SER A 111 11.87 14.32 -11.76
N VAL A 112 12.54 13.18 -11.70
CA VAL A 112 12.25 12.00 -12.52
C VAL A 112 12.33 10.73 -11.66
N MET A 113 11.61 9.72 -12.09
CA MET A 113 11.70 8.39 -11.51
C MET A 113 13.01 7.69 -11.92
N ASP A 114 13.60 6.96 -10.99
CA ASP A 114 14.71 6.06 -11.31
C ASP A 114 14.18 4.80 -12.01
N ARG A 115 14.61 4.57 -13.25
CA ARG A 115 14.19 3.40 -14.06
C ARG A 115 14.66 2.06 -13.49
N ASN A 116 15.58 2.09 -12.54
CA ASN A 116 16.13 0.88 -11.95
C ASN A 116 15.22 0.27 -10.89
N THR A 117 14.19 0.99 -10.40
CA THR A 117 13.23 0.50 -9.42
C THR A 117 11.83 0.36 -10.00
N HIS A 118 11.00 -0.43 -9.33
CA HIS A 118 9.57 -0.40 -9.58
C HIS A 118 8.99 0.99 -9.29
N ALA A 119 7.88 1.31 -9.95
CA ALA A 119 7.09 2.50 -9.65
C ALA A 119 6.19 2.26 -8.44
N TYR A 120 6.15 3.25 -7.56
CA TYR A 120 5.29 3.27 -6.38
C TYR A 120 4.53 4.60 -6.36
N PHE A 121 3.21 4.53 -6.29
CA PHE A 121 2.44 5.76 -6.19
C PHE A 121 2.49 6.28 -4.75
N GLY A 122 2.97 7.52 -4.60
CA GLY A 122 3.10 8.20 -3.31
C GLY A 122 3.29 9.69 -3.52
N SER A 123 2.78 10.52 -2.59
CA SER A 123 2.80 11.99 -2.71
C SER A 123 2.12 12.53 -3.98
N ASN A 124 1.10 11.84 -4.49
CA ASN A 124 0.32 12.13 -5.72
C ASN A 124 1.08 11.95 -7.03
N TRP A 125 2.18 11.21 -7.04
CA TRP A 125 2.94 10.90 -8.26
C TRP A 125 3.60 9.52 -8.19
N GLU A 126 4.07 9.03 -9.34
CA GLU A 126 4.90 7.83 -9.39
C GLU A 126 6.31 8.15 -8.90
N SER A 127 6.74 7.46 -7.86
CA SER A 127 8.03 7.60 -7.20
C SER A 127 8.83 6.31 -7.30
N SER A 128 10.13 6.39 -7.16
CA SER A 128 11.01 5.26 -6.94
C SER A 128 11.00 4.81 -5.49
N GLY A 129 11.43 3.59 -5.20
CA GLY A 129 11.47 3.03 -3.86
C GLY A 129 12.82 2.48 -3.44
N ILE A 130 13.14 2.63 -2.16
CA ILE A 130 14.25 1.93 -1.49
C ILE A 130 13.67 1.22 -0.28
N GLU A 131 14.01 -0.04 -0.08
CA GLU A 131 13.68 -0.79 1.13
C GLU A 131 14.96 -1.04 1.92
N ILE A 132 15.08 -0.44 3.12
CA ILE A 132 16.09 -0.82 4.11
C ILE A 132 15.53 -2.01 4.88
N PRO A 133 16.10 -3.21 4.72
CA PRO A 133 15.50 -4.41 5.26
C PRO A 133 15.52 -4.42 6.78
N GLU A 134 14.37 -4.73 7.38
CA GLU A 134 14.26 -5.09 8.79
C GLU A 134 15.03 -6.41 9.04
N GLY A 135 15.47 -6.65 10.26
CA GLY A 135 16.07 -7.92 10.68
C GLY A 135 15.10 -9.11 10.58
N PRO A 136 15.32 -10.19 11.34
CA PRO A 136 14.40 -11.33 11.38
C PRO A 136 12.96 -10.96 11.80
N GLU A 137 12.80 -9.84 12.52
CA GLU A 137 11.50 -9.27 12.91
C GLU A 137 10.62 -8.98 11.69
N GLY A 138 11.21 -8.70 10.54
CA GLY A 138 10.52 -8.41 9.28
C GLY A 138 10.05 -9.64 8.51
N ASP A 139 10.28 -10.85 9.00
CA ASP A 139 9.89 -12.08 8.28
C ASP A 139 8.38 -12.17 8.06
N TYR A 140 7.55 -11.49 8.86
CA TYR A 140 6.11 -11.51 8.75
C TYR A 140 5.56 -10.85 7.48
N TYR A 141 6.32 -9.95 6.84
CA TYR A 141 5.91 -9.31 5.59
C TYR A 141 6.71 -9.76 4.36
N ARG A 142 7.67 -10.67 4.54
CA ARG A 142 8.45 -11.24 3.42
C ARG A 142 7.72 -12.38 2.76
N PHE A 143 7.99 -12.56 1.47
CA PHE A 143 7.46 -13.71 0.72
C PHE A 143 8.01 -15.04 1.29
N ASN A 144 7.13 -15.92 1.67
CA ASN A 144 7.48 -17.26 2.18
C ASN A 144 7.01 -18.35 1.21
N LYS A 145 7.91 -18.87 0.40
CA LYS A 145 7.61 -19.92 -0.61
C LYS A 145 7.01 -21.23 -0.05
N ASN A 146 7.02 -21.43 1.27
CA ASN A 146 6.61 -22.67 1.90
C ASN A 146 5.16 -22.66 2.42
N ILE A 147 4.41 -21.58 2.19
CA ILE A 147 3.00 -21.45 2.58
C ILE A 147 2.11 -21.22 1.36
N PRO A 148 0.80 -21.51 1.44
CA PRO A 148 -0.14 -21.14 0.40
C PRO A 148 -0.29 -19.62 0.28
N HIS A 149 -0.43 -19.12 -0.95
CA HIS A 149 -0.58 -17.69 -1.24
C HIS A 149 -1.97 -17.36 -1.80
N GLY A 150 -2.54 -16.28 -1.32
CA GLY A 150 -3.74 -15.66 -1.88
C GLY A 150 -3.46 -14.93 -3.20
N GLN A 151 -4.46 -14.28 -3.73
CA GLN A 151 -4.38 -13.53 -4.98
C GLN A 151 -4.86 -12.10 -4.78
N VAL A 152 -4.15 -11.14 -5.35
CA VAL A 152 -4.63 -9.75 -5.48
C VAL A 152 -5.21 -9.59 -6.89
N ARG A 153 -6.47 -9.20 -6.98
CA ARG A 153 -7.23 -9.00 -8.22
C ARG A 153 -7.47 -7.52 -8.44
N SER A 154 -7.04 -7.01 -9.56
CA SER A 154 -7.26 -5.64 -9.99
C SER A 154 -8.58 -5.56 -10.77
N ILE A 155 -9.52 -4.71 -10.34
CA ILE A 155 -10.90 -4.70 -10.81
C ILE A 155 -11.37 -3.26 -10.99
N TYR A 156 -12.13 -3.02 -12.06
CA TYR A 156 -12.87 -1.78 -12.27
C TYR A 156 -14.35 -2.03 -12.02
N TYR A 157 -15.02 -1.06 -11.39
CA TYR A 157 -16.48 -1.06 -11.25
C TYR A 157 -17.03 0.34 -11.50
N TRP A 158 -18.26 0.39 -12.00
CA TRP A 158 -18.97 1.65 -12.16
C TRP A 158 -19.58 2.08 -10.83
N SER A 159 -19.27 3.31 -10.39
CA SER A 159 -19.90 3.92 -9.22
C SER A 159 -21.15 4.70 -9.64
N GLU A 160 -22.30 4.22 -9.24
CA GLU A 160 -23.59 4.90 -9.52
C GLU A 160 -23.75 6.21 -8.75
N LEU A 161 -23.05 6.35 -7.64
CA LEU A 161 -23.07 7.57 -6.83
C LEU A 161 -22.08 8.62 -7.34
N ASN A 162 -20.88 8.21 -7.74
CA ASN A 162 -19.85 9.12 -8.23
C ASN A 162 -19.94 9.39 -9.74
N GLY A 163 -20.60 8.49 -10.50
CA GLY A 163 -20.76 8.58 -11.96
C GLY A 163 -19.44 8.40 -12.71
N LEU A 164 -18.53 7.61 -12.16
CA LEU A 164 -17.22 7.27 -12.74
C LEU A 164 -16.92 5.79 -12.55
N ASP A 165 -16.06 5.25 -13.42
CA ASP A 165 -15.40 3.98 -13.16
C ASP A 165 -14.37 4.16 -12.03
N ARG A 166 -14.32 3.17 -11.14
CA ARG A 166 -13.41 3.17 -9.99
C ARG A 166 -12.58 1.90 -10.00
N HIS A 167 -11.30 2.06 -9.77
CA HIS A 167 -10.36 0.96 -9.64
C HIS A 167 -10.23 0.53 -8.17
N ILE A 168 -10.18 -0.79 -7.95
CA ILE A 168 -9.96 -1.40 -6.64
C ILE A 168 -9.05 -2.62 -6.77
N ASN A 169 -8.28 -2.91 -5.75
CA ASN A 169 -7.61 -4.19 -5.60
C ASN A 169 -8.32 -5.05 -4.55
N VAL A 170 -8.50 -6.33 -4.83
CA VAL A 170 -9.18 -7.27 -3.93
C VAL A 170 -8.28 -8.50 -3.70
N TYR A 171 -7.84 -8.67 -2.47
CA TYR A 171 -7.17 -9.92 -2.06
C TYR A 171 -8.22 -10.97 -1.71
N VAL A 172 -8.01 -12.18 -2.22
CA VAL A 172 -8.75 -13.37 -1.83
C VAL A 172 -7.78 -14.42 -1.25
N PRO A 173 -8.14 -15.12 -0.15
CA PRO A 173 -7.22 -16.07 0.48
C PRO A 173 -6.96 -17.29 -0.41
N ALA A 174 -5.83 -17.96 -0.18
CA ALA A 174 -5.36 -19.09 -1.01
C ALA A 174 -6.41 -20.18 -1.25
N GLU A 175 -7.25 -20.44 -0.27
CA GLU A 175 -8.34 -21.44 -0.34
C GLU A 175 -9.59 -20.97 -1.09
N TYR A 176 -9.65 -19.70 -1.54
CA TYR A 176 -10.87 -19.12 -2.09
C TYR A 176 -11.42 -19.90 -3.28
N GLU A 177 -10.60 -20.21 -4.29
CA GLU A 177 -11.07 -20.95 -5.47
C GLU A 177 -11.36 -22.42 -5.20
N GLN A 178 -10.69 -22.99 -4.18
CA GLN A 178 -10.87 -24.40 -3.81
C GLN A 178 -12.19 -24.64 -3.06
N ASN A 179 -12.82 -23.58 -2.52
CA ASN A 179 -14.01 -23.67 -1.71
C ASN A 179 -15.16 -22.80 -2.29
N PRO A 180 -15.78 -23.19 -3.42
CA PRO A 180 -16.74 -22.37 -4.16
C PRO A 180 -18.02 -22.01 -3.37
N ASN A 181 -18.35 -22.77 -2.34
CA ASN A 181 -19.53 -22.55 -1.50
C ASN A 181 -19.23 -21.79 -0.19
N LYS A 182 -17.94 -21.59 0.13
CA LYS A 182 -17.53 -20.87 1.36
C LYS A 182 -17.68 -19.37 1.17
N ARG A 183 -18.23 -18.69 2.19
CA ARG A 183 -18.28 -17.22 2.28
C ARG A 183 -17.29 -16.72 3.32
N TYR A 184 -16.74 -15.55 3.08
CA TYR A 184 -15.63 -14.98 3.83
C TYR A 184 -16.04 -13.63 4.45
N PRO A 185 -15.53 -13.31 5.64
CA PRO A 185 -15.62 -11.95 6.16
C PRO A 185 -14.79 -11.00 5.29
N VAL A 186 -15.08 -9.70 5.39
CA VAL A 186 -14.47 -8.67 4.52
C VAL A 186 -13.83 -7.58 5.36
N LEU A 187 -12.55 -7.29 5.08
CA LEU A 187 -11.83 -6.12 5.54
C LEU A 187 -11.69 -5.11 4.38
N TYR A 188 -12.19 -3.89 4.56
CA TYR A 188 -11.90 -2.75 3.70
C TYR A 188 -10.67 -2.04 4.24
N LEU A 189 -9.60 -1.89 3.42
CA LEU A 189 -8.29 -1.42 3.84
C LEU A 189 -7.85 -0.22 2.99
N VAL A 190 -7.89 0.98 3.56
CA VAL A 190 -7.75 2.24 2.84
C VAL A 190 -6.34 2.82 3.00
N HIS A 191 -5.77 3.30 1.89
CA HIS A 191 -4.46 3.97 1.83
C HIS A 191 -4.47 5.40 2.38
N GLY A 192 -3.29 6.04 2.47
CA GLY A 192 -3.10 7.39 2.98
C GLY A 192 -3.27 8.49 1.92
N TRP A 193 -2.89 9.72 2.32
CA TRP A 193 -2.86 10.85 1.39
C TRP A 193 -1.76 10.66 0.35
N GLY A 194 -2.10 10.95 -0.91
CA GLY A 194 -1.15 10.90 -2.01
C GLY A 194 -0.73 9.51 -2.45
N GLU A 195 -1.38 8.47 -1.94
CA GLU A 195 -1.23 7.07 -2.36
C GLU A 195 -2.47 6.61 -3.14
N ASP A 196 -2.47 5.37 -3.58
CA ASP A 196 -3.57 4.76 -4.33
C ASP A 196 -3.93 3.36 -3.80
N GLU A 197 -4.85 2.69 -4.46
CA GLU A 197 -5.31 1.33 -4.13
C GLU A 197 -4.21 0.26 -4.24
N ASN A 198 -3.04 0.58 -4.82
CA ASN A 198 -1.91 -0.34 -4.90
C ASN A 198 -1.00 -0.27 -3.66
N GLY A 199 -1.06 0.80 -2.88
CA GLY A 199 -0.15 1.05 -1.76
C GLY A 199 -0.07 -0.12 -0.78
N TRP A 200 -1.19 -0.65 -0.33
CA TRP A 200 -1.21 -1.80 0.58
C TRP A 200 -0.66 -3.09 -0.03
N SER A 201 -0.85 -3.30 -1.34
CA SER A 201 -0.30 -4.48 -2.03
C SER A 201 1.20 -4.36 -2.24
N ASN A 202 1.69 -3.18 -2.63
CA ASN A 202 3.08 -2.92 -2.97
C ASN A 202 3.91 -2.57 -1.73
N GLN A 203 3.83 -1.31 -1.25
CA GLN A 203 4.60 -0.84 -0.11
C GLN A 203 4.17 -1.51 1.20
N GLY A 204 2.89 -1.84 1.33
CA GLY A 204 2.31 -2.45 2.54
C GLY A 204 2.59 -3.94 2.70
N HIS A 205 2.97 -4.65 1.64
CA HIS A 205 3.15 -6.12 1.64
C HIS A 205 1.97 -6.89 2.25
N MET A 206 0.76 -6.33 2.14
CA MET A 206 -0.44 -6.86 2.80
C MET A 206 -0.68 -8.34 2.50
N ALA A 207 -0.49 -8.78 1.23
CA ALA A 207 -0.71 -10.18 0.86
C ALA A 207 0.23 -11.14 1.63
N ASN A 208 1.52 -10.81 1.73
CA ASN A 208 2.49 -11.63 2.47
C ASN A 208 2.15 -11.70 3.96
N ILE A 209 1.74 -10.56 4.56
CA ILE A 209 1.32 -10.49 5.97
C ILE A 209 0.11 -11.40 6.20
N MET A 210 -0.90 -11.30 5.35
CA MET A 210 -2.13 -12.09 5.51
C MET A 210 -1.92 -13.56 5.24
N ASP A 211 -1.17 -13.92 4.20
CA ASP A 211 -0.82 -15.31 3.90
C ASP A 211 -0.08 -15.96 5.08
N GLY A 212 0.89 -15.26 5.65
CA GLY A 212 1.61 -15.71 6.84
C GLY A 212 0.70 -15.92 8.07
N LEU A 213 -0.17 -14.95 8.35
CA LEU A 213 -1.11 -15.02 9.47
C LEU A 213 -2.16 -16.13 9.30
N ILE A 214 -2.70 -16.29 8.09
CA ILE A 214 -3.69 -17.33 7.77
C ILE A 214 -3.04 -18.72 7.83
N ALA A 215 -1.87 -18.90 7.23
CA ALA A 215 -1.15 -20.18 7.26
C ALA A 215 -0.75 -20.60 8.69
N ALA A 216 -0.45 -19.61 9.56
CA ALA A 216 -0.17 -19.85 10.98
C ALA A 216 -1.44 -20.06 11.83
N GLY A 217 -2.64 -19.99 11.26
CA GLY A 217 -3.90 -20.09 11.99
C GLY A 217 -4.17 -18.90 12.94
N LYS A 218 -3.44 -17.79 12.76
CA LYS A 218 -3.57 -16.59 13.61
C LYS A 218 -4.70 -15.67 13.15
N ALA A 219 -4.92 -15.55 11.84
CA ALA A 219 -6.02 -14.78 11.28
C ALA A 219 -7.04 -15.69 10.57
N VAL A 220 -8.30 -15.29 10.61
CA VAL A 220 -9.38 -15.94 9.84
C VAL A 220 -9.15 -15.64 8.35
N PRO A 221 -9.27 -16.64 7.45
CA PRO A 221 -9.28 -16.38 6.01
C PRO A 221 -10.36 -15.35 5.66
N MET A 222 -9.98 -14.24 5.01
CA MET A 222 -10.86 -13.12 4.71
C MET A 222 -10.58 -12.54 3.32
N ILE A 223 -11.56 -11.85 2.77
CA ILE A 223 -11.41 -10.98 1.60
C ILE A 223 -10.92 -9.62 2.08
N ILE A 224 -9.93 -9.02 1.39
CA ILE A 224 -9.49 -7.66 1.70
C ILE A 224 -9.70 -6.79 0.47
N VAL A 225 -10.46 -5.72 0.63
CA VAL A 225 -10.77 -4.76 -0.43
C VAL A 225 -9.94 -3.51 -0.20
N MET A 226 -9.11 -3.16 -1.15
CA MET A 226 -8.27 -1.97 -1.13
C MET A 226 -8.81 -0.98 -2.17
N PRO A 227 -9.70 -0.08 -1.78
CA PRO A 227 -10.23 0.94 -2.67
C PRO A 227 -9.30 2.15 -2.74
N SER A 228 -9.41 2.94 -3.81
CA SER A 228 -8.90 4.30 -3.76
C SER A 228 -9.75 5.16 -2.82
N GLY A 229 -9.09 5.77 -1.83
CA GLY A 229 -9.68 6.79 -0.95
C GLY A 229 -9.78 8.16 -1.62
N ASP A 230 -9.17 8.33 -2.79
CA ASP A 230 -9.28 9.52 -3.61
C ASP A 230 -10.55 9.46 -4.46
N ILE A 231 -11.40 10.46 -4.28
CA ILE A 231 -12.58 10.64 -5.10
C ILE A 231 -12.24 11.66 -6.18
N GLN A 232 -12.01 11.17 -7.38
CA GLN A 232 -11.95 12.06 -8.54
C GLN A 232 -13.27 12.80 -8.64
N THR A 233 -13.22 14.12 -8.62
CA THR A 233 -14.40 14.94 -8.84
C THR A 233 -14.81 14.76 -10.31
N ASN A 234 -16.00 14.18 -10.54
CA ASN A 234 -16.53 14.10 -11.88
C ASN A 234 -16.74 15.54 -12.41
N PRO A 235 -16.08 15.95 -13.50
CA PRO A 235 -16.26 17.28 -14.07
C PRO A 235 -17.69 17.50 -14.59
N ASP A 236 -18.42 16.43 -14.92
CA ASP A 236 -19.86 16.51 -15.18
C ASP A 236 -20.64 16.28 -13.88
N VAL A 237 -20.81 17.36 -13.12
CA VAL A 237 -21.57 17.38 -11.84
C VAL A 237 -23.01 16.86 -11.98
N ARG A 238 -23.55 16.74 -13.20
CA ARG A 238 -24.87 16.19 -13.43
C ARG A 238 -24.92 14.67 -13.33
N GLN A 239 -23.75 14.00 -13.45
CA GLN A 239 -23.62 12.54 -13.31
C GLN A 239 -23.27 12.12 -11.88
N ALA A 240 -22.51 12.93 -11.15
CA ALA A 240 -22.17 12.65 -9.77
C ALA A 240 -23.34 13.00 -8.83
N LYS A 241 -23.88 12.02 -8.11
CA LYS A 241 -24.83 12.25 -7.02
C LYS A 241 -24.15 12.69 -5.74
N THR A 242 -22.93 12.20 -5.52
CA THR A 242 -22.05 12.60 -4.40
C THR A 242 -20.59 12.40 -4.75
N ASN A 243 -19.73 13.21 -4.10
CA ASN A 243 -18.29 13.02 -4.03
C ASN A 243 -17.85 12.68 -2.59
N ASN A 244 -18.78 12.28 -1.73
CA ASN A 244 -18.49 11.89 -0.36
C ASN A 244 -18.01 10.44 -0.32
N VAL A 245 -16.74 10.23 0.07
CA VAL A 245 -16.12 8.91 0.15
C VAL A 245 -16.89 7.95 1.07
N THR A 246 -17.42 8.44 2.18
CA THR A 246 -18.22 7.66 3.13
C THR A 246 -19.47 7.08 2.48
N GLU A 247 -20.21 7.90 1.72
CA GLU A 247 -21.40 7.47 1.01
C GLU A 247 -21.06 6.47 -0.10
N ILE A 248 -20.01 6.73 -0.88
CA ILE A 248 -19.56 5.86 -1.96
C ILE A 248 -19.13 4.49 -1.39
N PHE A 249 -18.36 4.48 -0.29
CA PHE A 249 -17.95 3.21 0.31
C PHE A 249 -19.14 2.43 0.86
N ALA A 250 -20.02 3.09 1.60
CA ALA A 250 -21.13 2.43 2.27
C ALA A 250 -22.25 1.97 1.31
N ASN A 251 -22.49 2.71 0.23
CA ASN A 251 -23.69 2.54 -0.59
C ASN A 251 -23.44 2.13 -2.06
N ASP A 252 -22.15 2.18 -2.51
CA ASP A 252 -21.74 1.67 -3.82
C ASP A 252 -20.78 0.49 -3.69
N LEU A 253 -19.64 0.71 -3.00
CA LEU A 253 -18.56 -0.27 -2.95
C LEU A 253 -19.01 -1.55 -2.20
N ILE A 254 -19.59 -1.41 -1.01
CA ILE A 254 -20.04 -2.58 -0.22
C ILE A 254 -21.03 -3.42 -1.00
N PRO A 255 -22.14 -2.88 -1.58
CA PRO A 255 -23.05 -3.65 -2.38
C PRO A 255 -22.39 -4.32 -3.61
N TYR A 256 -21.47 -3.63 -4.27
CA TYR A 256 -20.71 -4.19 -5.39
C TYR A 256 -19.88 -5.41 -4.97
N ILE A 257 -19.14 -5.31 -3.87
CA ILE A 257 -18.31 -6.40 -3.32
C ILE A 257 -19.17 -7.57 -2.89
N ASP A 258 -20.28 -7.33 -2.18
CA ASP A 258 -21.18 -8.38 -1.71
C ASP A 258 -21.87 -9.13 -2.87
N LYS A 259 -22.11 -8.44 -3.99
CA LYS A 259 -22.65 -9.04 -5.22
C LYS A 259 -21.59 -9.85 -5.99
N THR A 260 -20.33 -9.38 -5.98
CA THR A 260 -19.29 -9.90 -6.88
C THR A 260 -18.49 -11.04 -6.23
N PHE A 261 -18.30 -10.99 -4.92
CA PHE A 261 -17.50 -11.94 -4.16
C PHE A 261 -18.34 -12.75 -3.18
N ARG A 262 -17.82 -13.88 -2.73
CA ARG A 262 -18.47 -14.74 -1.74
C ARG A 262 -18.26 -14.19 -0.33
N THR A 263 -18.96 -13.12 -0.01
CA THR A 263 -18.87 -12.41 1.27
C THR A 263 -19.92 -12.92 2.28
N LYS A 264 -19.60 -12.82 3.56
CA LYS A 264 -20.57 -12.79 4.64
C LYS A 264 -21.00 -11.34 4.80
N THR A 265 -22.30 -11.06 4.64
CA THR A 265 -22.81 -9.69 4.44
C THR A 265 -23.23 -8.97 5.72
N ASP A 266 -23.27 -9.68 6.84
CA ASP A 266 -23.62 -9.10 8.12
C ASP A 266 -22.49 -8.25 8.73
N ARG A 267 -22.85 -7.34 9.65
CA ARG A 267 -21.89 -6.42 10.27
C ARG A 267 -20.78 -7.09 11.07
N GLN A 268 -21.06 -8.27 11.65
CA GLN A 268 -20.09 -9.02 12.45
C GLN A 268 -18.94 -9.56 11.59
N ASN A 269 -19.18 -9.70 10.30
CA ASN A 269 -18.22 -10.17 9.32
C ASN A 269 -17.70 -9.05 8.41
N ARG A 270 -17.84 -7.77 8.84
CA ARG A 270 -17.33 -6.62 8.08
C ARG A 270 -16.48 -5.71 8.96
N ALA A 271 -15.25 -5.46 8.51
CA ALA A 271 -14.29 -4.58 9.14
C ALA A 271 -13.85 -3.48 8.16
N MET A 272 -13.40 -2.36 8.70
CA MET A 272 -12.72 -1.32 7.93
C MET A 272 -11.48 -0.84 8.68
N ALA A 273 -10.39 -0.65 7.94
CA ALA A 273 -9.14 -0.11 8.46
C ALA A 273 -8.53 0.86 7.44
N GLY A 274 -7.68 1.75 7.92
CA GLY A 274 -6.97 2.66 7.03
C GLY A 274 -5.80 3.34 7.71
N LEU A 275 -4.83 3.76 6.89
CA LEU A 275 -3.66 4.49 7.36
C LEU A 275 -3.83 6.00 7.13
N SER A 276 -3.32 6.84 8.03
CA SER A 276 -3.28 8.30 7.89
C SER A 276 -4.66 8.87 7.49
N ARG A 277 -4.77 9.54 6.33
CA ARG A 277 -6.06 10.00 5.78
C ARG A 277 -7.07 8.86 5.63
N GLY A 278 -6.65 7.67 5.20
CA GLY A 278 -7.50 6.49 5.13
C GLY A 278 -8.05 6.07 6.51
N GLY A 279 -7.28 6.31 7.58
CA GLY A 279 -7.76 6.14 8.96
C GLY A 279 -8.87 7.13 9.33
N MET A 280 -8.74 8.40 8.90
CA MET A 280 -9.81 9.41 9.07
C MET A 280 -11.06 9.03 8.28
N GLN A 281 -10.90 8.57 7.04
CA GLN A 281 -12.00 8.10 6.19
C GLN A 281 -12.67 6.85 6.79
N THR A 282 -11.89 5.93 7.34
CA THR A 282 -12.38 4.76 8.08
C THR A 282 -13.24 5.20 9.26
N THR A 283 -12.74 6.11 10.09
CA THR A 283 -13.45 6.62 11.25
C THR A 283 -14.79 7.25 10.86
N SER A 284 -14.76 8.12 9.85
CA SER A 284 -15.98 8.78 9.36
C SER A 284 -16.98 7.77 8.78
N THR A 285 -16.49 6.79 8.00
CA THR A 285 -17.34 5.80 7.34
C THR A 285 -17.97 4.83 8.35
N VAL A 286 -17.18 4.29 9.25
CA VAL A 286 -17.64 3.30 10.22
C VAL A 286 -18.62 3.91 11.21
N PHE A 287 -18.30 5.06 11.80
CA PHE A 287 -19.16 5.69 12.78
C PHE A 287 -20.47 6.25 12.19
N ALA A 288 -20.50 6.58 10.89
CA ALA A 288 -21.73 6.91 10.20
C ALA A 288 -22.56 5.67 9.79
N ASN A 289 -21.99 4.46 9.85
CA ASN A 289 -22.60 3.22 9.36
C ASN A 289 -22.34 2.04 10.32
N MET A 290 -22.53 2.23 11.63
CA MET A 290 -22.32 1.18 12.64
C MET A 290 -23.25 -0.02 12.48
N ASP A 291 -24.33 0.14 11.73
CA ASP A 291 -25.21 -0.96 11.28
C ASP A 291 -24.50 -1.90 10.28
N LYS A 292 -23.47 -1.45 9.59
CA LYS A 292 -22.72 -2.21 8.57
C LYS A 292 -21.41 -2.78 9.05
N PHE A 293 -20.80 -2.20 10.09
CA PHE A 293 -19.46 -2.56 10.59
C PHE A 293 -19.49 -2.89 12.08
N ALA A 294 -18.69 -3.88 12.50
CA ALA A 294 -18.46 -4.21 13.91
C ALA A 294 -16.99 -4.12 14.34
N TRP A 295 -16.08 -3.91 13.41
CA TRP A 295 -14.64 -3.87 13.64
C TRP A 295 -14.03 -2.72 12.89
N MET A 296 -13.14 -1.95 13.53
CA MET A 296 -12.41 -0.90 12.84
C MET A 296 -10.99 -0.74 13.36
N ALA A 297 -10.13 -0.24 12.49
CA ALA A 297 -8.78 0.18 12.86
C ALA A 297 -8.39 1.50 12.20
N THR A 298 -7.57 2.28 12.91
CA THR A 298 -6.87 3.43 12.35
C THR A 298 -5.37 3.28 12.60
N PHE A 299 -4.57 3.40 11.55
CA PHE A 299 -3.13 3.36 11.60
C PHE A 299 -2.60 4.77 11.37
N SER A 300 -2.08 5.44 12.40
CA SER A 300 -1.65 6.85 12.38
C SER A 300 -2.74 7.81 11.85
N GLY A 301 -4.01 7.52 12.12
CA GLY A 301 -5.15 8.23 11.50
C GLY A 301 -6.33 8.48 12.43
N PHE A 302 -6.16 8.34 13.74
CA PHE A 302 -7.22 8.65 14.70
C PHE A 302 -7.11 10.12 15.15
N PHE A 303 -8.17 10.89 14.88
CA PHE A 303 -8.22 12.30 15.23
C PHE A 303 -9.59 12.65 15.84
N ALA A 304 -9.72 12.51 17.14
CA ALA A 304 -10.78 13.14 17.91
C ALA A 304 -10.33 14.56 18.30
N ARG A 305 -11.18 15.55 18.21
CA ARG A 305 -10.81 16.97 18.40
C ARG A 305 -11.60 17.62 19.52
N GLY A 306 -10.94 18.59 20.21
CA GLY A 306 -11.52 19.42 21.25
C GLY A 306 -11.53 18.74 22.62
N ASP A 307 -11.65 19.57 23.67
CA ASP A 307 -11.61 19.09 25.07
C ASP A 307 -12.80 18.20 25.42
N ASP A 308 -13.92 18.39 24.73
CA ASP A 308 -15.16 17.59 24.92
C ASP A 308 -15.36 16.56 23.79
N PHE A 309 -14.28 15.99 23.26
CA PHE A 309 -14.35 15.09 22.10
C PHE A 309 -15.21 13.84 22.35
N ILE A 310 -15.30 13.36 23.58
CA ILE A 310 -16.16 12.21 23.95
C ILE A 310 -17.63 12.50 23.64
N ASN A 311 -18.09 13.71 23.90
CA ASN A 311 -19.48 14.10 23.68
C ASN A 311 -19.75 14.65 22.28
N THR A 312 -18.74 15.16 21.60
CA THR A 312 -18.95 15.92 20.37
C THR A 312 -18.43 15.24 19.10
N SER A 313 -17.37 14.45 19.22
CA SER A 313 -16.78 13.78 18.04
C SER A 313 -17.73 12.72 17.47
N PHE A 314 -17.78 12.67 16.15
CA PHE A 314 -18.54 11.65 15.41
C PHE A 314 -20.01 11.53 15.84
N ASN A 315 -20.67 12.69 16.01
CA ASN A 315 -22.05 12.79 16.51
C ASN A 315 -22.25 12.22 17.92
N GLY A 316 -21.19 12.21 18.75
CA GLY A 316 -21.27 11.74 20.12
C GLY A 316 -21.32 10.22 20.27
N VAL A 317 -20.70 9.50 19.33
CA VAL A 317 -20.66 8.03 19.35
C VAL A 317 -20.10 7.44 20.62
N PHE A 318 -19.25 8.18 21.35
CA PHE A 318 -18.61 7.74 22.59
C PHE A 318 -19.38 8.10 23.87
N LYS A 319 -20.51 8.85 23.79
CA LYS A 319 -21.27 9.32 24.95
C LYS A 319 -21.72 8.21 25.88
N ASP A 320 -22.16 7.09 25.31
CA ASP A 320 -22.59 5.91 26.03
C ASP A 320 -21.62 4.76 25.74
N PRO A 321 -20.67 4.49 26.65
CA PRO A 321 -19.68 3.45 26.44
C PRO A 321 -20.28 2.04 26.37
N ALA A 322 -21.40 1.78 27.07
CA ALA A 322 -22.04 0.48 27.03
C ALA A 322 -22.72 0.23 25.67
N GLU A 323 -23.36 1.25 25.10
CA GLU A 323 -23.96 1.15 23.75
C GLU A 323 -22.85 1.09 22.68
N PHE A 324 -21.74 1.83 22.86
CA PHE A 324 -20.58 1.72 21.97
C PHE A 324 -20.02 0.28 21.94
N ASP A 325 -19.73 -0.29 23.12
CA ASP A 325 -19.17 -1.65 23.25
C ASP A 325 -20.12 -2.73 22.71
N LYS A 326 -21.43 -2.53 22.77
CA LYS A 326 -22.42 -3.42 22.18
C LYS A 326 -22.40 -3.38 20.65
N GLN A 327 -22.12 -2.21 20.08
CA GLN A 327 -22.10 -2.01 18.62
C GLN A 327 -20.70 -2.25 18.03
N MET A 328 -19.61 -1.95 18.70
CA MET A 328 -18.24 -2.07 18.20
C MET A 328 -17.49 -3.17 18.94
N ASN A 329 -17.17 -4.26 18.23
CA ASN A 329 -16.42 -5.38 18.82
C ASN A 329 -14.93 -5.01 19.04
N LEU A 330 -14.39 -4.11 18.20
CA LEU A 330 -13.02 -3.63 18.35
C LEU A 330 -12.85 -2.27 17.67
N LEU A 331 -12.38 -1.30 18.45
CA LEU A 331 -11.74 -0.07 17.98
C LEU A 331 -10.23 -0.22 18.19
N PHE A 332 -9.48 -0.46 17.10
CA PHE A 332 -8.04 -0.58 17.14
C PHE A 332 -7.40 0.72 16.67
N ILE A 333 -6.55 1.31 17.51
CA ILE A 333 -5.84 2.55 17.21
C ILE A 333 -4.35 2.27 17.28
N SER A 334 -3.61 2.64 16.25
CA SER A 334 -2.16 2.49 16.25
C SER A 334 -1.43 3.73 15.76
N THR A 335 -0.17 3.83 16.18
CA THR A 335 0.77 4.90 15.80
C THR A 335 2.21 4.40 15.92
N GLY A 336 3.15 5.13 15.33
CA GLY A 336 4.58 4.97 15.64
C GLY A 336 4.94 5.74 16.91
N THR A 337 6.01 5.35 17.59
CA THR A 337 6.50 6.07 18.78
C THR A 337 7.17 7.40 18.44
N GLU A 338 7.60 7.57 17.18
CA GLU A 338 8.30 8.76 16.66
C GLU A 338 7.37 9.74 15.92
N GLU A 339 6.04 9.60 16.13
CA GLU A 339 5.03 10.52 15.61
C GLU A 339 4.05 10.98 16.70
N ASN A 340 3.13 11.89 16.36
CA ASN A 340 2.12 12.36 17.31
C ASN A 340 1.19 11.22 17.72
N SER A 341 1.20 10.89 19.00
CA SER A 341 0.44 9.78 19.56
C SER A 341 -0.95 10.19 20.01
N PRO A 342 -2.02 9.48 19.64
CA PRO A 342 -3.37 9.67 20.16
C PRO A 342 -3.58 9.02 21.54
N LYS A 343 -2.51 8.65 22.24
CA LYS A 343 -2.59 7.90 23.50
C LYS A 343 -3.47 8.57 24.54
N ALA A 344 -3.36 9.87 24.69
CA ALA A 344 -4.18 10.62 25.66
C ALA A 344 -5.68 10.49 25.37
N GLN A 345 -6.10 10.53 24.10
CA GLN A 345 -7.49 10.31 23.72
C GLN A 345 -7.93 8.87 23.96
N VAL A 346 -7.05 7.90 23.67
CA VAL A 346 -7.34 6.48 23.94
C VAL A 346 -7.51 6.23 25.44
N ASP A 347 -6.63 6.79 26.26
CA ASP A 347 -6.72 6.67 27.74
C ASP A 347 -8.02 7.32 28.26
N ALA A 348 -8.37 8.51 27.76
CA ALA A 348 -9.64 9.16 28.12
C ALA A 348 -10.88 8.34 27.72
N LEU A 349 -10.87 7.67 26.56
CA LEU A 349 -11.96 6.76 26.14
C LEU A 349 -12.06 5.54 27.07
N LYS A 350 -10.92 4.96 27.49
CA LYS A 350 -10.88 3.86 28.45
C LYS A 350 -11.39 4.28 29.84
N ASP A 351 -10.95 5.44 30.31
CA ASP A 351 -11.38 6.01 31.59
C ASP A 351 -12.88 6.36 31.59
N HIS A 352 -13.41 6.74 30.41
CA HIS A 352 -14.85 6.93 30.22
C HIS A 352 -15.65 5.62 30.24
N GLY A 353 -15.00 4.46 30.11
CA GLY A 353 -15.59 3.13 30.26
C GLY A 353 -15.69 2.30 28.98
N ILE A 354 -15.12 2.75 27.85
CA ILE A 354 -15.03 1.97 26.61
C ILE A 354 -14.03 0.83 26.80
N LYS A 355 -14.48 -0.40 26.62
CA LYS A 355 -13.69 -1.63 26.84
C LYS A 355 -13.15 -2.23 25.54
N ASN A 356 -13.89 -2.12 24.45
CA ASN A 356 -13.54 -2.71 23.15
C ASN A 356 -12.55 -1.82 22.36
N ILE A 357 -11.53 -1.32 23.06
CA ILE A 357 -10.50 -0.46 22.50
C ILE A 357 -9.11 -1.03 22.75
N VAL A 358 -8.29 -1.11 21.69
CA VAL A 358 -6.89 -1.52 21.73
C VAL A 358 -6.03 -0.40 21.19
N PHE A 359 -4.93 -0.12 21.88
CA PHE A 359 -3.91 0.80 21.42
C PHE A 359 -2.61 0.05 21.17
N HIS A 360 -2.01 0.26 19.99
CA HIS A 360 -0.75 -0.34 19.56
C HIS A 360 0.25 0.74 19.19
N GLU A 361 1.45 0.67 19.74
CA GLU A 361 2.57 1.56 19.38
C GLU A 361 3.67 0.76 18.68
N SER A 362 3.98 1.14 17.45
CA SER A 362 5.12 0.58 16.71
C SER A 362 6.41 1.26 17.18
N GLN A 363 7.26 0.52 17.86
CA GLN A 363 8.47 1.04 18.47
C GLN A 363 9.52 1.47 17.43
N GLY A 364 10.07 2.69 17.61
CA GLY A 364 11.14 3.24 16.79
C GLY A 364 10.74 3.55 15.35
N THR A 365 9.45 3.75 15.10
CA THR A 365 8.91 4.09 13.79
C THR A 365 8.05 5.35 13.85
N ALA A 366 7.93 6.04 12.71
CA ALA A 366 7.18 7.27 12.55
C ALA A 366 5.95 7.06 11.64
N HIS A 367 5.55 8.09 10.90
CA HIS A 367 4.43 8.05 9.94
C HIS A 367 4.85 7.39 8.63
N GLU A 368 4.98 6.06 8.62
CA GLU A 368 5.63 5.29 7.55
C GLU A 368 5.09 3.87 7.40
N TRP A 369 5.40 3.23 6.27
CA TRP A 369 4.90 1.90 5.92
C TRP A 369 5.24 0.81 6.94
N LEU A 370 6.40 0.88 7.60
CA LEU A 370 6.76 -0.11 8.62
C LEU A 370 5.81 -0.06 9.83
N THR A 371 5.42 1.13 10.26
CA THR A 371 4.38 1.34 11.30
C THR A 371 3.08 0.64 10.91
N TRP A 372 2.63 0.85 9.69
CA TRP A 372 1.34 0.34 9.22
C TRP A 372 1.36 -1.16 8.92
N ARG A 373 2.48 -1.71 8.43
CA ARG A 373 2.69 -3.16 8.30
C ARG A 373 2.57 -3.86 9.66
N ARG A 374 3.24 -3.34 10.69
CA ARG A 374 3.18 -3.88 12.06
C ARG A 374 1.79 -3.76 12.65
N ALA A 375 1.11 -2.64 12.41
CA ALA A 375 -0.28 -2.44 12.84
C ALA A 375 -1.23 -3.45 12.19
N LEU A 376 -1.13 -3.69 10.88
CA LEU A 376 -1.94 -4.71 10.20
C LEU A 376 -1.66 -6.11 10.74
N ASN A 377 -0.38 -6.44 10.98
CA ASN A 377 0.04 -7.73 11.53
C ASN A 377 -0.52 -7.99 12.95
N ASP A 378 -0.73 -6.94 13.76
CA ASP A 378 -1.35 -7.06 15.09
C ASP A 378 -2.89 -6.97 15.03
N PHE A 379 -3.47 -6.20 14.13
CA PHE A 379 -4.91 -6.02 13.98
C PHE A 379 -5.62 -7.25 13.38
N ALA A 380 -5.10 -7.79 12.26
CA ALA A 380 -5.77 -8.86 11.53
C ALA A 380 -6.06 -10.14 12.35
N PRO A 381 -5.19 -10.56 13.31
CA PRO A 381 -5.48 -11.66 14.21
C PRO A 381 -6.63 -11.42 15.20
N ARG A 382 -7.09 -10.20 15.38
CA ARG A 382 -8.07 -9.83 16.41
C ARG A 382 -9.51 -9.79 15.91
N ILE A 383 -9.72 -9.77 14.59
CA ILE A 383 -11.04 -9.59 13.97
C ILE A 383 -11.66 -10.90 13.52
N PHE A 384 -13.00 -10.91 13.48
CA PHE A 384 -13.83 -12.03 12.99
C PHE A 384 -13.72 -13.32 13.82
N LYS A 385 -13.43 -13.20 15.10
CA LYS A 385 -13.34 -14.32 16.06
C LYS A 385 -14.62 -14.45 16.86
#